data_1551acbc5aafadf28b5530dee895994e
#
_entry.id   1551acbc5aafadf28b5530dee895994e
#
_cell.length_a   1.000
_cell.length_b   1.000
_cell.length_c   1.000
_cell.angle_alpha   90.00
_cell.angle_beta   90.00
_cell.angle_gamma   90.00
#
_symmetry.space_group_name_H-M   'P 1'
#
loop_
_entity.id
_entity.type
_entity.pdbx_description
1 polymer ?
#
loop_
_entity_poly.entity_id
_entity_poly.type
_entity_poly.pdbx_seq_one_letter_code
_entity_poly.pdbx_strand_id
1 'polypeptide(L)'
;GNIGALAGMPVMEGKSVLFSSLGGISAVPICIKTQVPEEFIKVSSLIKNSFSAINLEDIAAPLCFEIESKMRETFDIPVFHDDAHGTSIVVTAGLLNALKVVNKNISEIKAVMSGAGAAGTTIAKLLLEAGVKNLIICDRNRALNRDETYQKPNQAELAKITNPNNEKGKLKDIIKNADVFIGVSAPNLLDENDIKN
;
A
#
# COMPACT_ATOMS: atom_id res chain seq x y z
N GLY A 1 -8.47 3.49 6.26
CA GLY A 1 -9.85 3.02 6.29
C GLY A 1 -10.87 4.13 6.07
N ASN A 2 -12.14 3.85 6.18
CA ASN A 2 -13.21 4.83 6.03
C ASN A 2 -13.90 5.03 7.40
N ILE A 3 -13.22 5.71 8.31
CA ILE A 3 -13.74 5.94 9.68
C ILE A 3 -14.61 7.21 9.77
N GLY A 4 -14.65 8.01 8.72
CA GLY A 4 -15.39 9.26 8.64
C GLY A 4 -14.63 10.47 9.19
N ALA A 5 -15.02 11.65 8.73
CA ALA A 5 -14.29 12.91 9.00
C ALA A 5 -14.11 13.23 10.49
N LEU A 6 -15.13 12.99 11.31
CA LEU A 6 -15.06 13.30 12.74
C LEU A 6 -14.08 12.38 13.49
N ALA A 7 -14.14 11.08 13.23
CA ALA A 7 -13.24 10.09 13.84
C ALA A 7 -11.83 10.16 13.26
N GLY A 8 -11.68 10.68 12.04
CA GLY A 8 -10.38 10.88 11.38
C GLY A 8 -9.57 12.06 11.94
N MET A 9 -10.19 13.02 12.62
CA MET A 9 -9.50 14.22 13.10
C MET A 9 -8.30 13.90 14.01
N PRO A 10 -8.38 13.02 15.02
CA PRO A 10 -7.22 12.66 15.83
C PRO A 10 -6.06 12.05 15.02
N VAL A 11 -6.37 11.32 13.95
CA VAL A 11 -5.34 10.77 13.04
C VAL A 11 -4.64 11.90 12.29
N MET A 12 -5.40 12.87 11.77
CA MET A 12 -4.85 14.03 11.06
C MET A 12 -4.01 14.94 11.98
N GLU A 13 -4.45 15.15 13.23
CA GLU A 13 -3.69 15.88 14.24
C GLU A 13 -2.39 15.16 14.56
N GLY A 14 -2.44 13.85 14.77
CA GLY A 14 -1.24 13.01 14.99
C GLY A 14 -0.27 13.09 13.81
N LYS A 15 -0.77 12.99 12.59
CA LYS A 15 0.03 13.15 11.37
C LYS A 15 0.70 14.53 11.30
N SER A 16 -0.05 15.59 11.63
CA SER A 16 0.49 16.97 11.67
C SER A 16 1.62 17.11 12.67
N VAL A 17 1.49 16.50 13.85
CA VAL A 17 2.58 16.47 14.86
C VAL A 17 3.82 15.74 14.33
N LEU A 18 3.64 14.60 13.64
CA LEU A 18 4.77 13.86 13.06
C LEU A 18 5.47 14.66 11.95
N PHE A 19 4.74 15.31 11.06
CA PHE A 19 5.29 16.19 10.04
C PHE A 19 6.12 17.32 10.66
N SER A 20 5.60 17.94 11.73
CA SER A 20 6.31 19.01 12.42
C SER A 20 7.55 18.51 13.17
N SER A 21 7.39 17.43 13.97
CA SER A 21 8.44 16.95 14.87
C SER A 21 9.60 16.28 14.13
N LEU A 22 9.28 15.51 13.08
CA LEU A 22 10.27 14.69 12.37
C LEU A 22 10.73 15.33 11.06
N GLY A 23 9.84 16.06 10.38
CA GLY A 23 10.09 16.67 9.08
C GLY A 23 10.38 18.16 9.12
N GLY A 24 10.13 18.83 10.24
CA GLY A 24 10.25 20.30 10.34
C GLY A 24 9.26 21.06 9.43
N ILE A 25 8.14 20.42 9.08
CA ILE A 25 7.15 20.94 8.13
C ILE A 25 5.86 21.28 8.90
N SER A 26 5.31 22.48 8.66
CA SER A 26 4.00 22.83 9.18
C SER A 26 2.91 22.10 8.40
N ALA A 27 2.06 21.36 9.10
CA ALA A 27 0.92 20.67 8.50
C ALA A 27 -0.38 21.09 9.20
N VAL A 28 -1.42 21.25 8.41
CA VAL A 28 -2.77 21.63 8.88
C VAL A 28 -3.72 20.47 8.71
N PRO A 29 -4.31 19.93 9.78
CA PRO A 29 -5.28 18.85 9.70
C PRO A 29 -6.60 19.35 9.10
N ILE A 30 -7.07 18.68 8.02
CA ILE A 30 -8.35 19.00 7.37
C ILE A 30 -9.12 17.72 7.14
N CYS A 31 -10.33 17.64 7.72
CA CYS A 31 -11.25 16.53 7.49
C CYS A 31 -12.47 17.00 6.69
N ILE A 32 -12.67 16.39 5.52
CA ILE A 32 -13.80 16.71 4.62
C ILE A 32 -14.89 15.66 4.80
N LYS A 33 -16.10 16.10 5.21
CA LYS A 33 -17.24 15.20 5.41
C LYS A 33 -17.94 14.89 4.08
N THR A 34 -17.29 14.06 3.26
CA THR A 34 -17.87 13.51 2.03
C THR A 34 -17.31 12.14 1.73
N GLN A 35 -18.04 11.34 0.95
CA GLN A 35 -17.58 10.09 0.33
C GLN A 35 -17.68 10.18 -1.21
N VAL A 36 -17.97 11.37 -1.73
CA VAL A 36 -18.08 11.64 -3.17
C VAL A 36 -16.77 12.21 -3.67
N PRO A 37 -16.04 11.53 -4.59
CA PRO A 37 -14.73 11.96 -5.07
C PRO A 37 -14.72 13.37 -5.62
N GLU A 38 -15.73 13.70 -6.41
CA GLU A 38 -15.86 15.01 -7.07
C GLU A 38 -15.97 16.15 -6.05
N GLU A 39 -16.72 15.94 -4.96
CA GLU A 39 -16.85 16.92 -3.88
C GLU A 39 -15.52 17.09 -3.13
N PHE A 40 -14.84 15.95 -2.84
CA PHE A 40 -13.54 15.96 -2.18
C PHE A 40 -12.51 16.75 -3.00
N ILE A 41 -12.40 16.44 -4.29
CA ILE A 41 -11.47 17.11 -5.21
C ILE A 41 -11.83 18.60 -5.34
N LYS A 42 -13.11 18.92 -5.46
CA LYS A 42 -13.59 20.32 -5.54
C LYS A 42 -13.19 21.12 -4.31
N VAL A 43 -13.45 20.62 -3.09
CA VAL A 43 -13.05 21.31 -1.85
C VAL A 43 -11.55 21.46 -1.80
N SER A 44 -10.80 20.40 -2.09
CA SER A 44 -9.32 20.43 -2.12
C SER A 44 -8.80 21.47 -3.12
N SER A 45 -9.42 21.60 -4.30
CA SER A 45 -9.03 22.58 -5.32
C SER A 45 -9.24 24.02 -4.86
N LEU A 46 -10.27 24.29 -4.06
CA LEU A 46 -10.57 25.63 -3.56
C LEU A 46 -9.56 26.11 -2.50
N ILE A 47 -8.96 25.18 -1.76
CA ILE A 47 -8.02 25.51 -0.67
C ILE A 47 -6.55 25.27 -1.03
N LYS A 48 -6.25 24.57 -2.14
CA LYS A 48 -4.88 24.13 -2.49
C LYS A 48 -3.85 25.26 -2.51
N ASN A 49 -4.24 26.47 -2.92
CA ASN A 49 -3.33 27.62 -3.03
C ASN A 49 -2.79 28.10 -1.66
N SER A 50 -3.33 27.60 -0.55
CA SER A 50 -2.82 27.87 0.80
C SER A 50 -1.69 26.90 1.21
N PHE A 51 -1.39 25.89 0.40
CA PHE A 51 -0.49 24.79 0.74
C PHE A 51 0.54 24.53 -0.35
N SER A 52 1.71 24.03 0.04
CA SER A 52 2.78 23.60 -0.87
C SER A 52 2.64 22.14 -1.31
N ALA A 53 1.86 21.34 -0.58
CA ALA A 53 1.57 19.93 -0.90
C ALA A 53 0.31 19.48 -0.16
N ILE A 54 -0.25 18.34 -0.57
CA ILE A 54 -1.38 17.69 0.09
C ILE A 54 -1.02 16.24 0.39
N ASN A 55 -1.14 15.84 1.66
CA ASN A 55 -1.10 14.45 2.08
C ASN A 55 -2.54 13.93 2.22
N LEU A 56 -2.85 12.88 1.46
CA LEU A 56 -4.12 12.16 1.57
C LEU A 56 -3.96 11.04 2.60
N GLU A 57 -4.92 10.93 3.51
CA GLU A 57 -4.89 9.96 4.59
C GLU A 57 -6.28 9.38 4.80
N ASP A 58 -6.35 8.09 5.16
CA ASP A 58 -7.55 7.39 5.59
C ASP A 58 -8.70 7.36 4.55
N ILE A 59 -8.34 7.33 3.26
CA ILE A 59 -9.28 7.15 2.14
C ILE A 59 -9.22 5.70 1.68
N ALA A 60 -10.35 4.99 1.75
CA ALA A 60 -10.40 3.57 1.41
C ALA A 60 -10.24 3.30 -0.10
N ALA A 61 -9.58 2.19 -0.43
CA ALA A 61 -9.55 1.71 -1.80
C ALA A 61 -10.95 1.17 -2.24
N PRO A 62 -11.34 1.33 -3.51
CA PRO A 62 -10.53 1.82 -4.64
C PRO A 62 -10.52 3.35 -4.79
N LEU A 63 -11.34 4.06 -4.01
CA LEU A 63 -11.61 5.48 -4.12
C LEU A 63 -10.34 6.34 -3.98
N CYS A 64 -9.43 5.94 -3.10
CA CYS A 64 -8.17 6.64 -2.88
C CYS A 64 -7.34 6.78 -4.16
N PHE A 65 -7.31 5.76 -5.02
CA PHE A 65 -6.55 5.79 -6.28
C PHE A 65 -7.16 6.77 -7.28
N GLU A 66 -8.50 6.82 -7.36
CA GLU A 66 -9.21 7.75 -8.24
C GLU A 66 -8.98 9.20 -7.81
N ILE A 67 -9.14 9.49 -6.52
CA ILE A 67 -8.94 10.83 -5.97
C ILE A 67 -7.50 11.27 -6.18
N GLU A 68 -6.53 10.44 -5.81
CA GLU A 68 -5.11 10.77 -5.97
C GLU A 68 -4.75 11.03 -7.43
N SER A 69 -5.16 10.15 -8.36
CA SER A 69 -4.87 10.31 -9.79
C SER A 69 -5.42 11.63 -10.33
N LYS A 70 -6.71 11.89 -10.09
CA LYS A 70 -7.36 13.12 -10.55
C LYS A 70 -6.74 14.38 -9.97
N MET A 71 -6.37 14.37 -8.67
CA MET A 71 -5.72 15.51 -8.04
C MET A 71 -4.30 15.72 -8.59
N ARG A 72 -3.52 14.66 -8.81
CA ARG A 72 -2.18 14.76 -9.40
C ARG A 72 -2.20 15.26 -10.86
N GLU A 73 -3.23 14.93 -11.62
CA GLU A 73 -3.40 15.38 -12.99
C GLU A 73 -3.81 16.86 -13.08
N THR A 74 -4.52 17.37 -12.07
CA THR A 74 -5.17 18.70 -12.14
C THR A 74 -4.54 19.74 -11.21
N PHE A 75 -3.77 19.34 -10.21
CA PHE A 75 -3.14 20.24 -9.26
C PHE A 75 -1.66 20.46 -9.64
N ASP A 76 -1.22 21.69 -9.45
CA ASP A 76 0.15 22.15 -9.67
C ASP A 76 1.06 22.00 -8.44
N ILE A 77 0.55 21.35 -7.37
CA ILE A 77 1.28 21.02 -6.14
C ILE A 77 1.35 19.50 -5.97
N PRO A 78 2.37 18.96 -5.27
CA PRO A 78 2.46 17.53 -4.96
C PRO A 78 1.24 17.03 -4.20
N VAL A 79 0.72 15.87 -4.62
CA VAL A 79 -0.32 15.12 -3.93
C VAL A 79 0.22 13.72 -3.63
N PHE A 80 0.14 13.30 -2.38
CA PHE A 80 0.70 12.05 -1.88
C PHE A 80 -0.33 11.33 -1.02
N HIS A 81 -0.57 10.05 -1.27
CA HIS A 81 -1.44 9.21 -0.45
C HIS A 81 -0.61 8.30 0.45
N ASP A 82 -0.58 8.60 1.74
CA ASP A 82 0.34 7.97 2.68
C ASP A 82 0.05 6.49 2.92
N ASP A 83 -1.21 6.10 3.12
CA ASP A 83 -1.61 4.69 3.32
C ASP A 83 -1.16 3.77 2.17
N ALA A 84 -1.02 4.34 0.97
CA ALA A 84 -0.54 3.60 -0.19
C ALA A 84 0.99 3.72 -0.32
N HIS A 85 1.50 4.93 -0.50
CA HIS A 85 2.90 5.16 -0.88
C HIS A 85 3.86 5.18 0.32
N GLY A 86 3.46 5.78 1.46
CA GLY A 86 4.29 5.80 2.67
C GLY A 86 4.60 4.40 3.15
N THR A 87 3.57 3.56 3.24
CA THR A 87 3.71 2.15 3.62
C THR A 87 4.62 1.39 2.64
N SER A 88 4.49 1.61 1.34
CA SER A 88 5.33 0.94 0.35
C SER A 88 6.80 1.35 0.43
N ILE A 89 7.08 2.62 0.72
CA ILE A 89 8.45 3.14 0.91
C ILE A 89 9.11 2.46 2.11
N VAL A 90 8.45 2.43 3.27
CA VAL A 90 9.06 1.86 4.48
C VAL A 90 9.24 0.35 4.39
N VAL A 91 8.30 -0.37 3.76
CA VAL A 91 8.43 -1.82 3.51
C VAL A 91 9.60 -2.11 2.58
N THR A 92 9.72 -1.36 1.49
CA THR A 92 10.82 -1.55 0.53
C THR A 92 12.18 -1.22 1.17
N ALA A 93 12.26 -0.12 1.92
CA ALA A 93 13.48 0.24 2.65
C ALA A 93 13.87 -0.84 3.67
N GLY A 94 12.89 -1.38 4.41
CA GLY A 94 13.08 -2.50 5.33
C GLY A 94 13.62 -3.74 4.62
N LEU A 95 13.02 -4.14 3.52
CA LEU A 95 13.47 -5.28 2.73
C LEU A 95 14.90 -5.11 2.21
N LEU A 96 15.21 -3.97 1.59
CA LEU A 96 16.55 -3.70 1.05
C LEU A 96 17.64 -3.78 2.14
N ASN A 97 17.35 -3.32 3.35
CA ASN A 97 18.30 -3.41 4.46
C ASN A 97 18.35 -4.82 5.08
N ALA A 98 17.24 -5.52 5.20
CA ALA A 98 17.21 -6.91 5.66
C ALA A 98 18.03 -7.81 4.72
N LEU A 99 17.91 -7.64 3.42
CA LEU A 99 18.69 -8.42 2.43
C LEU A 99 20.19 -8.19 2.55
N LYS A 100 20.63 -6.96 2.87
CA LYS A 100 22.05 -6.69 3.18
C LYS A 100 22.53 -7.47 4.41
N VAL A 101 21.71 -7.52 5.48
CA VAL A 101 22.05 -8.23 6.71
C VAL A 101 22.22 -9.73 6.48
N VAL A 102 21.35 -10.34 5.68
CA VAL A 102 21.37 -11.78 5.38
C VAL A 102 22.17 -12.13 4.13
N ASN A 103 22.79 -11.13 3.48
CA ASN A 103 23.58 -11.28 2.26
C ASN A 103 22.86 -12.03 1.13
N LYS A 104 21.60 -11.64 0.87
CA LYS A 104 20.77 -12.18 -0.23
C LYS A 104 20.55 -11.14 -1.32
N ASN A 105 20.49 -11.62 -2.56
CA ASN A 105 20.21 -10.77 -3.72
C ASN A 105 18.69 -10.62 -3.89
N ILE A 106 18.21 -9.40 -4.07
CA ILE A 106 16.79 -9.08 -4.24
C ILE A 106 16.14 -9.82 -5.44
N SER A 107 16.90 -10.11 -6.48
CA SER A 107 16.39 -10.81 -7.67
C SER A 107 16.25 -12.32 -7.51
N GLU A 108 16.77 -12.90 -6.42
CA GLU A 108 16.81 -14.34 -6.18
C GLU A 108 15.84 -14.77 -5.08
N ILE A 109 15.30 -13.84 -4.31
CA ILE A 109 14.37 -14.16 -3.21
C ILE A 109 12.99 -14.57 -3.73
N LYS A 110 12.35 -15.48 -2.99
CA LYS A 110 10.90 -15.71 -3.03
C LYS A 110 10.25 -14.83 -1.96
N ALA A 111 9.52 -13.80 -2.38
CA ALA A 111 8.75 -12.94 -1.48
C ALA A 111 7.27 -13.31 -1.53
N VAL A 112 6.65 -13.52 -0.38
CA VAL A 112 5.23 -13.80 -0.23
C VAL A 112 4.57 -12.67 0.53
N MET A 113 3.50 -12.11 -0.01
CA MET A 113 2.76 -11.02 0.60
C MET A 113 1.30 -11.42 0.86
N SER A 114 0.80 -11.13 2.05
CA SER A 114 -0.61 -11.26 2.41
C SER A 114 -1.29 -9.90 2.41
N GLY A 115 -2.20 -9.69 1.47
CA GLY A 115 -2.97 -8.46 1.30
C GLY A 115 -2.87 -7.87 -0.10
N ALA A 116 -4.00 -7.79 -0.80
CA ALA A 116 -4.14 -7.23 -2.14
C ALA A 116 -5.06 -5.98 -2.13
N GLY A 117 -4.97 -5.17 -1.07
CA GLY A 117 -5.65 -3.88 -0.93
C GLY A 117 -4.80 -2.72 -1.47
N ALA A 118 -5.10 -1.47 -1.03
CA ALA A 118 -4.38 -0.28 -1.46
C ALA A 118 -2.87 -0.39 -1.17
N ALA A 119 -2.49 -0.58 0.09
CA ALA A 119 -1.10 -0.74 0.49
C ALA A 119 -0.41 -1.91 -0.24
N GLY A 120 -1.06 -3.10 -0.28
CA GLY A 120 -0.50 -4.26 -0.98
C GLY A 120 -0.25 -4.02 -2.46
N THR A 121 -1.12 -3.27 -3.13
CA THR A 121 -0.96 -2.94 -4.56
C THR A 121 0.28 -2.06 -4.78
N THR A 122 0.46 -1.03 -4.00
CA THR A 122 1.61 -0.10 -4.14
C THR A 122 2.92 -0.73 -3.69
N ILE A 123 2.89 -1.53 -2.59
CA ILE A 123 4.05 -2.30 -2.15
C ILE A 123 4.51 -3.25 -3.27
N ALA A 124 3.58 -4.01 -3.86
CA ALA A 124 3.93 -4.95 -4.92
C ALA A 124 4.61 -4.27 -6.10
N LYS A 125 4.06 -3.16 -6.59
CA LYS A 125 4.63 -2.39 -7.70
C LYS A 125 6.04 -1.91 -7.37
N LEU A 126 6.23 -1.31 -6.19
CA LEU A 126 7.52 -0.79 -5.78
C LEU A 126 8.56 -1.91 -5.56
N LEU A 127 8.18 -3.06 -5.03
CA LEU A 127 9.06 -4.21 -4.88
C LEU A 127 9.51 -4.79 -6.24
N LEU A 128 8.60 -4.86 -7.22
CA LEU A 128 8.95 -5.28 -8.59
C LEU A 128 9.92 -4.29 -9.25
N GLU A 129 9.68 -2.99 -9.11
CA GLU A 129 10.58 -1.93 -9.58
C GLU A 129 11.95 -1.99 -8.88
N ALA A 130 11.98 -2.33 -7.59
CA ALA A 130 13.22 -2.52 -6.83
C ALA A 130 14.00 -3.79 -7.23
N GLY A 131 13.40 -4.69 -8.03
CA GLY A 131 14.07 -5.85 -8.60
C GLY A 131 13.65 -7.22 -8.04
N VAL A 132 12.61 -7.31 -7.22
CA VAL A 132 12.03 -8.59 -6.79
C VAL A 132 11.42 -9.29 -8.01
N LYS A 133 11.92 -10.46 -8.37
CA LYS A 133 11.44 -11.23 -9.54
C LYS A 133 10.35 -12.26 -9.18
N ASN A 134 10.42 -12.84 -8.00
CA ASN A 134 9.45 -13.84 -7.54
C ASN A 134 8.65 -13.30 -6.36
N LEU A 135 7.64 -12.47 -6.65
CA LEU A 135 6.69 -11.95 -5.69
C LEU A 135 5.35 -12.67 -5.88
N ILE A 136 4.83 -13.28 -4.82
CA ILE A 136 3.52 -13.93 -4.80
C ILE A 136 2.62 -13.23 -3.80
N ILE A 137 1.45 -12.81 -4.25
CA ILE A 137 0.47 -12.11 -3.41
C ILE A 137 -0.68 -13.06 -3.10
N CYS A 138 -1.02 -13.15 -1.84
CA CYS A 138 -2.19 -13.88 -1.38
C CYS A 138 -3.28 -12.89 -0.93
N ASP A 139 -4.50 -13.10 -1.41
CA ASP A 139 -5.69 -12.49 -0.83
C ASP A 139 -6.21 -13.33 0.34
N ARG A 140 -7.43 -13.06 0.79
CA ARG A 140 -8.05 -13.82 1.90
C ARG A 140 -8.20 -15.31 1.62
N ASN A 141 -8.31 -15.69 0.35
CA ASN A 141 -8.67 -17.03 -0.06
C ASN A 141 -7.46 -17.84 -0.56
N ARG A 142 -6.61 -17.21 -1.38
CA ARG A 142 -5.53 -17.91 -2.10
C ARG A 142 -4.52 -16.94 -2.73
N ALA A 143 -3.47 -17.50 -3.33
CA ALA A 143 -2.53 -16.76 -4.18
C ALA A 143 -3.23 -16.22 -5.44
N LEU A 144 -2.96 -14.96 -5.77
CA LEU A 144 -3.36 -14.38 -7.04
C LEU A 144 -2.59 -15.07 -8.17
N ASN A 145 -3.31 -15.49 -9.20
CA ASN A 145 -2.74 -16.20 -10.36
C ASN A 145 -3.46 -15.81 -11.66
N ARG A 146 -2.83 -16.05 -12.79
CA ARG A 146 -3.30 -15.59 -14.11
C ARG A 146 -4.51 -16.36 -14.65
N ASP A 147 -4.80 -17.55 -14.12
CA ASP A 147 -5.87 -18.40 -14.60
C ASP A 147 -7.24 -18.04 -14.01
N GLU A 148 -7.26 -17.07 -13.08
CA GLU A 148 -8.47 -16.70 -12.38
C GLU A 148 -9.00 -15.33 -12.80
N THR A 149 -10.30 -15.14 -12.62
CA THR A 149 -10.98 -13.86 -12.86
C THR A 149 -11.20 -13.15 -11.54
N TYR A 150 -10.86 -11.88 -11.48
CA TYR A 150 -11.00 -11.05 -10.29
C TYR A 150 -12.00 -9.93 -10.52
N GLN A 151 -12.90 -9.73 -9.56
CA GLN A 151 -13.87 -8.62 -9.60
C GLN A 151 -13.21 -7.26 -9.34
N LYS A 152 -12.10 -7.24 -8.56
CA LYS A 152 -11.38 -6.03 -8.24
C LYS A 152 -10.30 -5.78 -9.29
N PRO A 153 -10.32 -4.62 -9.98
CA PRO A 153 -9.35 -4.31 -11.05
C PRO A 153 -7.89 -4.40 -10.61
N ASN A 154 -7.57 -3.94 -9.40
CA ASN A 154 -6.22 -4.00 -8.84
C ASN A 154 -5.74 -5.45 -8.63
N GLN A 155 -6.62 -6.37 -8.21
CA GLN A 155 -6.27 -7.79 -8.09
C GLN A 155 -6.00 -8.43 -9.46
N ALA A 156 -6.82 -8.09 -10.46
CA ALA A 156 -6.61 -8.55 -11.84
C ALA A 156 -5.28 -8.03 -12.42
N GLU A 157 -4.92 -6.79 -12.12
CA GLU A 157 -3.62 -6.22 -12.50
C GLU A 157 -2.47 -6.96 -11.80
N LEU A 158 -2.55 -7.11 -10.47
CA LEU A 158 -1.53 -7.80 -9.69
C LEU A 158 -1.31 -9.24 -10.14
N ALA A 159 -2.38 -9.98 -10.44
CA ALA A 159 -2.29 -11.35 -10.94
C ALA A 159 -1.50 -11.47 -12.26
N LYS A 160 -1.47 -10.42 -13.07
CA LYS A 160 -0.72 -10.39 -14.33
C LYS A 160 0.78 -10.13 -14.14
N ILE A 161 1.14 -9.29 -13.16
CA ILE A 161 2.51 -8.80 -12.97
C ILE A 161 3.28 -9.54 -11.87
N THR A 162 2.60 -10.33 -11.04
CA THR A 162 3.19 -11.11 -9.94
C THR A 162 3.06 -12.61 -10.19
N ASN A 163 3.58 -13.43 -9.25
CA ASN A 163 3.48 -14.89 -9.29
C ASN A 163 3.97 -15.46 -10.64
N PRO A 164 5.26 -15.31 -10.96
CA PRO A 164 5.81 -15.67 -12.28
C PRO A 164 5.59 -17.14 -12.63
N ASN A 165 5.60 -18.01 -11.63
CA ASN A 165 5.41 -19.46 -11.81
C ASN A 165 3.94 -19.89 -11.74
N ASN A 166 3.02 -18.95 -11.57
CA ASN A 166 1.58 -19.20 -11.47
C ASN A 166 1.22 -20.22 -10.36
N GLU A 167 1.91 -20.14 -9.22
CA GLU A 167 1.70 -21.00 -8.05
C GLU A 167 0.27 -20.84 -7.53
N LYS A 168 -0.35 -21.95 -7.15
CA LYS A 168 -1.73 -22.01 -6.66
C LYS A 168 -1.76 -22.59 -5.25
N GLY A 169 -2.61 -22.05 -4.39
CA GLY A 169 -2.77 -22.52 -3.02
C GLY A 169 -3.13 -21.40 -2.06
N LYS A 170 -3.34 -21.76 -0.79
CA LYS A 170 -3.55 -20.83 0.30
C LYS A 170 -2.22 -20.27 0.79
N LEU A 171 -2.26 -19.22 1.58
CA LEU A 171 -1.06 -18.59 2.15
C LEU A 171 -0.10 -19.61 2.79
N LYS A 172 -0.61 -20.55 3.58
CA LYS A 172 0.19 -21.58 4.26
C LYS A 172 0.88 -22.57 3.31
N ASP A 173 0.36 -22.73 2.11
CA ASP A 173 1.00 -23.56 1.07
C ASP A 173 2.09 -22.77 0.34
N ILE A 174 1.80 -21.51 0.05
CA ILE A 174 2.66 -20.61 -0.72
C ILE A 174 3.88 -20.14 0.08
N ILE A 175 3.74 -19.98 1.41
CA ILE A 175 4.82 -19.48 2.28
C ILE A 175 6.02 -20.42 2.36
N LYS A 176 5.82 -21.70 2.05
CA LYS A 176 6.90 -22.70 2.09
C LYS A 176 8.08 -22.28 1.21
N ASN A 177 9.27 -22.37 1.78
CA ASN A 177 10.52 -21.95 1.15
C ASN A 177 10.53 -20.47 0.71
N ALA A 178 9.73 -19.61 1.34
CA ALA A 178 9.82 -18.18 1.12
C ALA A 178 10.98 -17.57 1.91
N ASP A 179 11.71 -16.64 1.30
CA ASP A 179 12.76 -15.88 1.97
C ASP A 179 12.20 -14.71 2.78
N VAL A 180 11.06 -14.17 2.33
CA VAL A 180 10.44 -12.97 2.90
C VAL A 180 8.93 -13.13 2.95
N PHE A 181 8.35 -12.80 4.10
CA PHE A 181 6.90 -12.62 4.27
C PHE A 181 6.57 -11.15 4.59
N ILE A 182 5.57 -10.61 3.89
CA ILE A 182 5.06 -9.25 4.10
C ILE A 182 3.58 -9.34 4.44
N GLY A 183 3.21 -9.02 5.68
CA GLY A 183 1.83 -9.07 6.15
C GLY A 183 1.18 -7.69 6.20
N VAL A 184 0.23 -7.39 5.30
CA VAL A 184 -0.51 -6.13 5.24
C VAL A 184 -2.03 -6.32 5.15
N SER A 185 -2.54 -7.41 5.71
CA SER A 185 -3.97 -7.74 5.65
C SER A 185 -4.63 -7.90 7.01
N ALA A 186 -4.27 -8.93 7.78
CA ALA A 186 -4.86 -9.26 9.07
C ALA A 186 -3.81 -9.88 10.00
N PRO A 187 -4.01 -9.82 11.32
CA PRO A 187 -3.13 -10.50 12.28
C PRO A 187 -3.35 -12.02 12.28
N ASN A 188 -2.38 -12.75 12.84
CA ASN A 188 -2.45 -14.18 13.15
C ASN A 188 -2.76 -15.10 11.95
N LEU A 189 -2.25 -14.78 10.75
CA LEU A 189 -2.43 -15.58 9.55
C LEU A 189 -1.46 -16.76 9.46
N LEU A 190 -0.30 -16.64 10.06
CA LEU A 190 0.75 -17.64 10.14
C LEU A 190 1.04 -17.99 11.58
N ASP A 191 1.42 -19.22 11.82
CA ASP A 191 1.88 -19.72 13.10
C ASP A 191 3.39 -20.07 13.06
N GLU A 192 3.92 -20.52 14.21
CA GLU A 192 5.35 -20.84 14.34
C GLU A 192 5.80 -21.94 13.38
N ASN A 193 4.95 -22.91 13.08
CA ASN A 193 5.29 -24.00 12.16
C ASN A 193 5.33 -23.52 10.72
N ASP A 194 4.46 -22.55 10.34
CA ASP A 194 4.45 -21.96 9.02
C ASP A 194 5.74 -21.17 8.73
N ILE A 195 6.38 -20.62 9.78
CA ILE A 195 7.62 -19.83 9.65
C ILE A 195 8.87 -20.71 9.65
N LYS A 196 8.82 -21.88 10.27
CA LYS A 196 9.95 -22.81 10.33
C LYS A 196 10.14 -23.65 9.07
N ASN A 197 9.15 -23.70 8.19
CA ASN A 197 9.12 -24.45 6.95
C ASN A 197 9.44 -23.55 5.75
#